data_4bd9616dcac2993bb6ad7897ec6dca37
#
_entry.id   4bd9616dcac2993bb6ad7897ec6dca37
#
_cell.length_a   1.000
_cell.length_b   1.000
_cell.length_c   1.000
_cell.angle_alpha   90.00
_cell.angle_beta   90.00
_cell.angle_gamma   90.00
#
_symmetry.space_group_name_H-M   'P 1'
#
loop_
_entity.id
_entity.type
_entity.pdbx_description
1 polymer ?
#
loop_
_entity_poly.entity_id
_entity_poly.type
_entity_poly.pdbx_seq_one_letter_code
_entity_poly.pdbx_strand_id
1 'polypeptide(L)'
;MFDFVNYTYSGVLSILSTLFGLSYPLVIGCIEKIDDKFGSTKLSERFMSETSFKWFKTSLVINLVMAVVFPFFMDGCVHARLIMCVQCLGAIVLVSSALFLFSKIITYYNITDLQREILDNYNSAVSKKDKSKEAEFFTQWVDLSGELLKSADDKLV
;
A
#
# COMPACT_ATOMS: atom_id res chain seq x y z
N MET A 1 -35.79 -7.20 -8.72
CA MET A 1 -34.47 -7.43 -9.35
C MET A 1 -33.65 -6.13 -9.43
N PHE A 2 -34.23 -5.02 -9.81
CA PHE A 2 -33.58 -3.69 -9.75
C PHE A 2 -33.15 -3.32 -8.35
N ASP A 3 -33.95 -3.61 -7.33
CA ASP A 3 -33.65 -3.29 -5.93
C ASP A 3 -32.39 -4.02 -5.42
N PHE A 4 -32.18 -5.27 -5.84
CA PHE A 4 -30.99 -6.04 -5.46
C PHE A 4 -29.71 -5.45 -6.06
N VAL A 5 -29.76 -5.02 -7.33
CA VAL A 5 -28.64 -4.37 -8.02
C VAL A 5 -28.27 -3.06 -7.33
N ASN A 6 -29.26 -2.22 -7.03
CA ASN A 6 -29.05 -0.95 -6.34
C ASN A 6 -28.51 -1.15 -4.93
N TYR A 7 -29.01 -2.14 -4.19
CA TYR A 7 -28.54 -2.45 -2.84
C TYR A 7 -27.09 -2.91 -2.83
N THR A 8 -26.73 -3.81 -3.75
CA THR A 8 -25.34 -4.31 -3.85
C THR A 8 -24.38 -3.21 -4.29
N TYR A 9 -24.79 -2.37 -5.25
CA TYR A 9 -23.99 -1.23 -5.69
C TYR A 9 -23.76 -0.23 -4.56
N SER A 10 -24.80 0.11 -3.79
CA SER A 10 -24.70 0.98 -2.62
C SER A 10 -23.76 0.41 -1.56
N GLY A 11 -23.79 -0.91 -1.31
CA GLY A 11 -22.89 -1.59 -0.40
C GLY A 11 -21.42 -1.50 -0.84
N VAL A 12 -21.15 -1.75 -2.11
CA VAL A 12 -19.79 -1.62 -2.66
C VAL A 12 -19.29 -0.18 -2.59
N LEU A 13 -20.13 0.79 -2.92
CA LEU A 13 -19.80 2.22 -2.83
C LEU A 13 -19.49 2.64 -1.39
N SER A 14 -20.23 2.13 -0.42
CA SER A 14 -19.99 2.36 1.01
C SER A 14 -18.63 1.81 1.46
N ILE A 15 -18.29 0.59 1.05
CA ILE A 15 -16.98 -0.01 1.34
C ILE A 15 -15.85 0.81 0.71
N LEU A 16 -16.00 1.23 -0.55
CA LEU A 16 -15.01 2.06 -1.24
C LEU A 16 -14.80 3.41 -0.53
N SER A 17 -15.89 4.08 -0.14
CA SER A 17 -15.82 5.35 0.58
C SER A 17 -15.16 5.22 1.93
N THR A 18 -15.45 4.14 2.66
CA THR A 18 -14.83 3.85 3.96
C THR A 18 -13.34 3.57 3.80
N LEU A 19 -12.95 2.73 2.85
CA LEU A 19 -11.55 2.43 2.57
C LEU A 19 -10.79 3.69 2.14
N PHE A 20 -11.38 4.52 1.29
CA PHE A 20 -10.77 5.78 0.89
C PHE A 20 -10.59 6.72 2.07
N GLY A 21 -11.64 6.92 2.88
CA GLY A 21 -11.62 7.81 4.05
C GLY A 21 -10.62 7.38 5.13
N LEU A 22 -10.43 6.07 5.33
CA LEU A 22 -9.47 5.54 6.32
C LEU A 22 -8.05 5.43 5.78
N SER A 23 -7.88 5.12 4.51
CA SER A 23 -6.55 4.84 3.92
C SER A 23 -5.68 6.09 3.88
N TYR A 24 -6.25 7.24 3.56
CA TYR A 24 -5.51 8.48 3.43
C TYR A 24 -4.90 8.95 4.76
N PRO A 25 -5.67 9.09 5.87
CA PRO A 25 -5.10 9.43 7.17
C PRO A 25 -4.10 8.39 7.70
N LEU A 26 -4.38 7.09 7.45
CA LEU A 26 -3.49 6.01 7.87
C LEU A 26 -2.13 6.09 7.17
N VAL A 27 -2.11 6.29 5.87
CA VAL A 27 -0.86 6.39 5.10
C VAL A 27 -0.07 7.62 5.52
N ILE A 28 -0.71 8.79 5.65
CA ILE A 28 -0.04 10.01 6.09
C ILE A 28 0.50 9.84 7.51
N GLY A 29 -0.33 9.36 8.43
CA GLY A 29 0.11 9.12 9.80
C GLY A 29 1.25 8.09 9.91
N CYS A 30 1.35 7.14 8.98
CA CYS A 30 2.51 6.24 8.89
C CYS A 30 3.76 6.96 8.42
N ILE A 31 3.65 7.78 7.38
CA ILE A 31 4.75 8.57 6.83
C ILE A 31 5.29 9.50 7.91
N GLU A 32 4.43 10.29 8.54
CA GLU A 32 4.81 11.20 9.62
C GLU A 32 5.51 10.47 10.78
N LYS A 33 4.99 9.33 11.22
CA LYS A 33 5.62 8.55 12.28
C LYS A 33 6.94 7.91 11.89
N ILE A 34 7.11 7.53 10.62
CA ILE A 34 8.38 7.04 10.10
C ILE A 34 9.40 8.18 10.11
N ASP A 35 9.02 9.36 9.62
CA ASP A 35 9.88 10.54 9.59
C ASP A 35 10.26 10.99 11.03
N ASP A 36 9.30 11.05 11.94
CA ASP A 36 9.54 11.40 13.35
C ASP A 36 10.46 10.40 14.06
N LYS A 37 10.28 9.12 13.77
CA LYS A 37 11.05 8.06 14.44
C LYS A 37 12.49 7.98 13.96
N PHE A 38 12.73 8.25 12.68
CA PHE A 38 14.03 8.06 12.04
C PHE A 38 14.72 9.39 11.70
N GLY A 39 14.03 10.52 11.79
CA GLY A 39 14.58 11.84 11.48
C GLY A 39 15.00 12.00 10.01
N SER A 40 14.48 11.15 9.12
CA SER A 40 14.89 11.09 7.72
C SER A 40 13.73 10.81 6.79
N THR A 41 13.62 11.60 5.75
CA THR A 41 12.62 11.44 4.69
C THR A 41 12.91 10.29 3.72
N LYS A 42 14.13 9.72 3.75
CA LYS A 42 14.53 8.62 2.84
C LYS A 42 13.70 7.35 3.03
N LEU A 43 13.35 7.03 4.28
CA LEU A 43 12.54 5.85 4.60
C LEU A 43 11.10 6.02 4.14
N SER A 44 10.52 7.20 4.28
CA SER A 44 9.18 7.50 3.77
C SER A 44 9.13 7.50 2.24
N GLU A 45 10.16 8.03 1.55
CA GLU A 45 10.30 7.93 0.11
C GLU A 45 10.38 6.48 -0.36
N ARG A 46 11.16 5.65 0.36
CA ARG A 46 11.23 4.21 0.10
C ARG A 46 9.86 3.54 0.27
N PHE A 47 9.16 3.79 1.36
CA PHE A 47 7.82 3.27 1.59
C PHE A 47 6.86 3.64 0.45
N MET A 48 6.88 4.90 0.01
CA MET A 48 6.07 5.36 -1.13
C MET A 48 6.48 4.73 -2.47
N SER A 49 7.73 4.32 -2.61
CA SER A 49 8.23 3.61 -3.80
C SER A 49 7.87 2.13 -3.83
N GLU A 50 7.47 1.55 -2.69
CA GLU A 50 7.10 0.15 -2.54
C GLU A 50 5.99 -0.28 -3.50
N THR A 51 6.14 -1.48 -4.01
CA THR A 51 5.18 -2.08 -4.95
C THR A 51 3.79 -2.18 -4.33
N SER A 52 3.70 -2.54 -3.04
CA SER A 52 2.44 -2.62 -2.28
C SER A 52 1.69 -1.31 -2.26
N PHE A 53 2.39 -0.19 -2.02
CA PHE A 53 1.79 1.14 -2.01
C PHE A 53 1.30 1.55 -3.41
N LYS A 54 2.11 1.30 -4.45
CA LYS A 54 1.75 1.58 -5.85
C LYS A 54 0.52 0.78 -6.28
N TRP A 55 0.48 -0.51 -5.96
CA TRP A 55 -0.65 -1.38 -6.27
C TRP A 55 -1.93 -0.93 -5.57
N PHE A 56 -1.84 -0.60 -4.28
CA PHE A 56 -2.97 -0.10 -3.52
C PHE A 56 -3.50 1.22 -4.11
N LYS A 57 -2.62 2.19 -4.36
CA LYS A 57 -2.98 3.48 -4.96
C LYS A 57 -3.64 3.30 -6.33
N THR A 58 -3.07 2.48 -7.20
CA THR A 58 -3.59 2.22 -8.54
C THR A 58 -4.96 1.52 -8.47
N SER A 59 -5.08 0.49 -7.64
CA SER A 59 -6.34 -0.23 -7.42
C SER A 59 -7.44 0.70 -6.89
N LEU A 60 -7.10 1.60 -5.95
CA LEU A 60 -8.02 2.58 -5.39
C LEU A 60 -8.55 3.53 -6.47
N VAL A 61 -7.65 4.11 -7.28
CA VAL A 61 -8.03 5.03 -8.36
C VAL A 61 -8.90 4.33 -9.41
N ILE A 62 -8.53 3.12 -9.83
CA ILE A 62 -9.33 2.36 -10.80
C ILE A 62 -10.74 2.09 -10.26
N ASN A 63 -10.85 1.62 -9.02
CA ASN A 63 -12.16 1.35 -8.42
C ASN A 63 -13.00 2.62 -8.26
N LEU A 64 -12.39 3.75 -7.92
CA LEU A 64 -13.08 5.04 -7.83
C LEU A 64 -13.62 5.47 -9.20
N VAL A 65 -12.82 5.39 -10.24
CA VAL A 65 -13.25 5.72 -11.62
C VAL A 65 -14.37 4.79 -12.05
N MET A 66 -14.25 3.49 -11.81
CA MET A 66 -15.30 2.51 -12.12
C MET A 66 -16.61 2.84 -11.38
N ALA A 67 -16.53 3.20 -10.10
CA ALA A 67 -17.71 3.56 -9.29
C ALA A 67 -18.45 4.80 -9.84
N VAL A 68 -17.72 5.74 -10.45
CA VAL A 68 -18.34 6.94 -11.08
C VAL A 68 -18.89 6.64 -12.47
N VAL A 69 -18.19 5.82 -13.25
CA VAL A 69 -18.50 5.58 -14.67
C VAL A 69 -19.61 4.54 -14.85
N PHE A 70 -19.64 3.48 -14.04
CA PHE A 70 -20.56 2.38 -14.20
C PHE A 70 -22.05 2.72 -14.14
N PRO A 71 -22.52 3.67 -13.31
CA PRO A 71 -23.93 4.07 -13.32
C PRO A 71 -24.44 4.52 -14.69
N PHE A 72 -23.58 5.14 -15.50
CA PHE A 72 -23.96 5.62 -16.85
C PHE A 72 -24.17 4.47 -17.86
N PHE A 73 -23.71 3.26 -17.55
CA PHE A 73 -23.83 2.08 -18.42
C PHE A 73 -24.80 1.02 -17.87
N MET A 74 -25.53 1.32 -16.81
CA MET A 74 -26.46 0.37 -16.18
C MET A 74 -27.79 0.19 -16.92
N ASP A 75 -27.98 0.80 -18.07
CA ASP A 75 -29.17 0.66 -18.91
C ASP A 75 -29.22 -0.73 -19.59
N GLY A 76 -29.90 -1.67 -18.96
CA GLY A 76 -30.11 -3.04 -19.46
C GLY A 76 -29.75 -4.15 -18.47
N CYS A 77 -30.65 -5.12 -18.29
CA CYS A 77 -30.50 -6.17 -17.25
C CYS A 77 -29.27 -7.05 -17.39
N VAL A 78 -28.76 -7.30 -18.61
CA VAL A 78 -27.60 -8.16 -18.83
C VAL A 78 -26.29 -7.42 -18.53
N HIS A 79 -26.19 -6.19 -19.00
CA HIS A 79 -25.02 -5.35 -18.78
C HIS A 79 -24.87 -4.98 -17.29
N ALA A 80 -25.95 -4.71 -16.59
CA ALA A 80 -25.94 -4.40 -15.16
C ALA A 80 -25.34 -5.53 -14.31
N ARG A 81 -25.66 -6.80 -14.61
CA ARG A 81 -25.07 -7.94 -13.89
C ARG A 81 -23.58 -8.07 -14.10
N LEU A 82 -23.13 -7.91 -15.34
CA LEU A 82 -21.72 -8.02 -15.68
C LEU A 82 -20.91 -6.89 -15.04
N ILE A 83 -21.43 -5.66 -15.09
CA ILE A 83 -20.85 -4.49 -14.43
C ILE A 83 -20.72 -4.71 -12.92
N MET A 84 -21.77 -5.25 -12.27
CA MET A 84 -21.71 -5.59 -10.84
C MET A 84 -20.64 -6.63 -10.52
N CYS A 85 -20.53 -7.70 -11.32
CA CYS A 85 -19.50 -8.72 -11.10
C CYS A 85 -18.10 -8.09 -11.19
N VAL A 86 -17.85 -7.24 -12.17
CA VAL A 86 -16.57 -6.55 -12.35
C VAL A 86 -16.29 -5.62 -11.16
N GLN A 87 -17.30 -4.88 -10.70
CA GLN A 87 -17.16 -3.99 -9.54
C GLN A 87 -16.87 -4.76 -8.25
N CYS A 88 -17.55 -5.89 -8.02
CA CYS A 88 -17.28 -6.75 -6.87
C CYS A 88 -15.85 -7.33 -6.91
N LEU A 89 -15.40 -7.78 -8.07
CA LEU A 89 -14.01 -8.25 -8.25
C LEU A 89 -13.00 -7.12 -7.97
N GLY A 90 -13.26 -5.93 -8.48
CA GLY A 90 -12.47 -4.74 -8.20
C GLY A 90 -12.37 -4.43 -6.70
N ALA A 91 -13.49 -4.50 -5.99
CA ALA A 91 -13.53 -4.29 -4.54
C ALA A 91 -12.73 -5.36 -3.78
N ILE A 92 -12.79 -6.64 -4.19
CA ILE A 92 -11.99 -7.73 -3.60
C ILE A 92 -10.50 -7.46 -3.81
N VAL A 93 -10.08 -7.06 -5.02
CA VAL A 93 -8.69 -6.69 -5.32
C VAL A 93 -8.23 -5.52 -4.46
N LEU A 94 -9.07 -4.51 -4.27
CA LEU A 94 -8.77 -3.35 -3.43
C LEU A 94 -8.58 -3.74 -1.97
N VAL A 95 -9.49 -4.54 -1.41
CA VAL A 95 -9.37 -5.03 -0.02
C VAL A 95 -8.10 -5.85 0.15
N SER A 96 -7.80 -6.75 -0.79
CA SER A 96 -6.57 -7.57 -0.76
C SER A 96 -5.31 -6.70 -0.83
N SER A 97 -5.29 -5.67 -1.67
CA SER A 97 -4.16 -4.74 -1.77
C SER A 97 -4.01 -3.88 -0.52
N ALA A 98 -5.12 -3.51 0.14
CA ALA A 98 -5.10 -2.80 1.42
C ALA A 98 -4.50 -3.68 2.53
N LEU A 99 -4.90 -4.94 2.64
CA LEU A 99 -4.32 -5.88 3.62
C LEU A 99 -2.82 -6.07 3.39
N PHE A 100 -2.39 -6.16 2.13
CA PHE A 100 -0.97 -6.25 1.80
C PHE A 100 -0.20 -4.98 2.17
N LEU A 101 -0.78 -3.79 1.96
CA LEU A 101 -0.22 -2.53 2.40
C LEU A 101 -0.11 -2.47 3.94
N PHE A 102 -1.14 -2.89 4.67
CA PHE A 102 -1.10 -2.95 6.14
C PHE A 102 0.01 -3.87 6.66
N SER A 103 0.20 -5.03 6.05
CA SER A 103 1.31 -5.92 6.39
C SER A 103 2.67 -5.22 6.23
N LYS A 104 2.85 -4.47 5.16
CA LYS A 104 4.08 -3.69 4.93
C LYS A 104 4.25 -2.55 5.93
N ILE A 105 3.18 -1.83 6.26
CA ILE A 105 3.19 -0.79 7.30
C ILE A 105 3.72 -1.37 8.61
N ILE A 106 3.24 -2.54 9.04
CA ILE A 106 3.70 -3.20 10.26
C ILE A 106 5.19 -3.50 10.20
N THR A 107 5.70 -3.96 9.06
CA THR A 107 7.15 -4.21 8.86
C THR A 107 7.97 -2.93 9.02
N TYR A 108 7.52 -1.81 8.45
CA TYR A 108 8.19 -0.52 8.61
C TYR A 108 8.13 0.04 10.03
N TYR A 109 7.11 -0.34 10.81
CA TYR A 109 7.02 0.01 12.23
C TYR A 109 8.01 -0.75 13.09
N ASN A 110 8.37 -1.97 12.72
CA ASN A 110 9.31 -2.83 13.44
C ASN A 110 10.68 -2.79 12.78
N ILE A 111 11.61 -2.06 13.39
CA ILE A 111 12.98 -1.89 12.89
C ILE A 111 13.66 -3.23 12.63
N THR A 112 13.48 -4.19 13.52
CA THR A 112 14.11 -5.52 13.42
C THR A 112 13.60 -6.28 12.20
N ASP A 113 12.30 -6.19 11.92
CA ASP A 113 11.70 -6.85 10.75
C ASP A 113 12.12 -6.16 9.45
N LEU A 114 12.23 -4.82 9.46
CA LEU A 114 12.73 -4.05 8.32
C LEU A 114 14.20 -4.39 8.01
N GLN A 115 15.06 -4.46 9.03
CA GLN A 115 16.47 -4.87 8.85
C GLN A 115 16.58 -6.28 8.28
N ARG A 116 15.79 -7.21 8.79
CA ARG A 116 15.74 -8.59 8.29
C ARG A 116 15.29 -8.63 6.83
N GLU A 117 14.23 -7.91 6.47
CA GLU A 117 13.75 -7.84 5.09
C GLU A 117 14.80 -7.28 4.14
N ILE A 118 15.54 -6.24 4.52
CA ILE A 118 16.62 -5.68 3.71
C ILE A 118 17.75 -6.71 3.54
N LEU A 119 18.12 -7.40 4.60
CA LEU A 119 19.17 -8.42 4.58
C LEU A 119 18.78 -9.63 3.71
N ASP A 120 17.53 -10.08 3.79
CA ASP A 120 17.02 -11.19 2.98
C ASP A 120 16.99 -10.81 1.49
N ASN A 121 16.60 -9.57 1.18
CA ASN A 121 16.63 -9.05 -0.18
C ASN A 121 18.05 -8.93 -0.73
N TYR A 122 19.00 -8.47 0.10
CA TYR A 122 20.43 -8.43 -0.24
C TYR A 122 20.95 -9.85 -0.56
N ASN A 123 20.72 -10.81 0.32
CA ASN A 123 21.15 -12.19 0.12
C ASN A 123 20.54 -12.82 -1.15
N SER A 124 19.27 -12.49 -1.44
CA SER A 124 18.60 -12.91 -2.68
C SER A 124 19.26 -12.28 -3.93
N ALA A 125 19.64 -11.00 -3.87
CA ALA A 125 20.30 -10.31 -4.97
C ALA A 125 21.71 -10.88 -5.22
N VAL A 126 22.48 -11.15 -4.17
CA VAL A 126 23.80 -11.82 -4.23
C VAL A 126 23.65 -13.20 -4.86
N SER A 127 22.68 -14.01 -4.43
CA SER A 127 22.41 -15.34 -4.98
C SER A 127 22.08 -15.29 -6.49
N LYS A 128 21.36 -14.28 -6.93
CA LYS A 128 20.98 -14.05 -8.33
C LYS A 128 22.07 -13.33 -9.16
N LYS A 129 23.19 -12.97 -8.53
CA LYS A 129 24.30 -12.19 -9.14
C LYS A 129 23.83 -10.85 -9.75
N ASP A 130 22.80 -10.24 -9.19
CA ASP A 130 22.27 -8.95 -9.62
C ASP A 130 23.02 -7.83 -8.88
N LYS A 131 24.16 -7.43 -9.44
CA LYS A 131 25.06 -6.42 -8.83
C LYS A 131 24.38 -5.05 -8.63
N SER A 132 23.40 -4.71 -9.44
CA SER A 132 22.69 -3.44 -9.30
C SER A 132 21.83 -3.43 -8.04
N LYS A 133 21.08 -4.50 -7.82
CA LYS A 133 20.25 -4.66 -6.61
C LYS A 133 21.08 -4.91 -5.37
N GLU A 134 22.18 -5.64 -5.49
CA GLU A 134 23.14 -5.85 -4.39
C GLU A 134 23.66 -4.51 -3.85
N ALA A 135 24.10 -3.62 -4.72
CA ALA A 135 24.59 -2.28 -4.35
C ALA A 135 23.46 -1.42 -3.74
N GLU A 136 22.27 -1.48 -4.32
CA GLU A 136 21.09 -0.77 -3.82
C GLU A 136 20.73 -1.21 -2.39
N PHE A 137 20.58 -2.51 -2.14
CA PHE A 137 20.23 -3.03 -0.82
C PHE A 137 21.34 -2.83 0.21
N PHE A 138 22.59 -2.90 -0.19
CA PHE A 138 23.73 -2.60 0.69
C PHE A 138 23.68 -1.12 1.14
N THR A 139 23.47 -0.20 0.22
CA THR A 139 23.33 1.24 0.53
C THR A 139 22.16 1.48 1.48
N GLN A 140 21.02 0.84 1.24
CA GLN A 140 19.85 0.95 2.10
C GLN A 140 20.13 0.43 3.52
N TRP A 141 20.87 -0.66 3.67
CA TRP A 141 21.24 -1.20 4.97
C TRP A 141 22.19 -0.27 5.73
N VAL A 142 23.16 0.31 5.04
CA VAL A 142 24.13 1.27 5.61
C VAL A 142 23.39 2.55 6.06
N ASP A 143 22.53 3.10 5.23
CA ASP A 143 21.72 4.29 5.55
C ASP A 143 20.85 4.05 6.79
N LEU A 144 20.12 2.92 6.84
CA LEU A 144 19.27 2.56 7.98
C LEU A 144 20.11 2.40 9.26
N SER A 145 21.25 1.73 9.18
CA SER A 145 22.13 1.53 10.34
C SER A 145 22.71 2.85 10.85
N GLY A 146 23.07 3.77 9.95
CA GLY A 146 23.55 5.10 10.28
C GLY A 146 22.50 5.95 10.99
N GLU A 147 21.26 5.90 10.53
CA GLU A 147 20.13 6.62 11.14
C GLU A 147 19.79 6.06 12.52
N LEU A 148 19.85 4.74 12.70
CA LEU A 148 19.66 4.10 14.01
C LEU A 148 20.72 4.51 15.02
N LEU A 149 21.99 4.57 14.60
CA LEU A 149 23.07 5.03 15.46
C LEU A 149 22.89 6.49 15.89
N LYS A 150 22.49 7.35 14.96
CA LYS A 150 22.20 8.75 15.24
C LYS A 150 21.02 8.92 16.21
N SER A 151 19.92 8.19 16.00
CA SER A 151 18.75 8.18 16.88
C SER A 151 19.06 7.62 18.27
N ALA A 152 20.04 6.73 18.39
CA ALA A 152 20.50 6.22 19.70
C ALA A 152 21.32 7.25 20.44
N ASP A 153 22.15 8.02 19.76
CA ASP A 153 22.99 9.08 20.33
C ASP A 153 22.16 10.26 20.84
N ASP A 154 21.12 10.66 20.08
CA ASP A 154 20.18 11.73 20.46
C ASP A 154 19.33 11.38 21.74
N LYS A 155 19.22 10.09 22.09
CA LYS A 155 18.51 9.64 23.30
C LYS A 155 19.39 9.53 24.53
N LEU A 156 20.71 9.68 24.37
CA LEU A 156 21.69 9.61 25.46
C LEU A 156 22.09 11.00 25.97
N VAL A 157 21.61 12.07 25.33
CA VAL A 157 21.75 13.47 25.75
C VAL A 157 20.47 13.95 26.39
#